data_f57389c8bcf31a24b370f3b9e71cb7cf
#
_entry.id   f57389c8bcf31a24b370f3b9e71cb7cf
#
_cell.length_a   1.000
_cell.length_b   1.000
_cell.length_c   1.000
_cell.angle_alpha   90.00
_cell.angle_beta   90.00
_cell.angle_gamma   90.00
#
_symmetry.space_group_name_H-M   'P 1'
#
loop_
_entity.id
_entity.type
_entity.pdbx_description
1 polymer ?
#
loop_
_entity_poly.entity_id
_entity_poly.type
_entity_poly.pdbx_seq_one_letter_code
_entity_poly.pdbx_strand_id
1 'polypeptide(L)'
;MYLSDVGLKFFTLFLRDPSVATGDRGAPPALLTLKQTIANSNGVVPPRSVNQAALVGSTSDDPLDILIIGGGATGCGVALDAAARGLRIGLVEREDFASGTSSRSTKLIHGGVRYLEKAVFNLDYGQLKLVFHALKERKQLIDNAPHLCHALPCMTPCFSWFEVVYFWAGLKFYDLVAAGRLLHLSRYFSAQESVELFPTLAKKGNGRDLKGTVVYYDGQMDDSRVNVGLACTAAISCAAVLNHAEVISCIYTILFLSYCS
;
A
#
# COMPACT_ATOMS: atom_id res chain seq x y z
N MET A 1 -5.56 -1.59 12.38
CA MET A 1 -4.09 -1.47 12.50
C MET A 1 -3.68 -0.32 11.61
N TYR A 2 -3.20 0.75 12.21
CA TYR A 2 -2.69 1.90 11.46
C TYR A 2 -1.35 1.48 10.85
N LEU A 3 -1.23 1.55 9.51
CA LEU A 3 0.10 1.75 8.94
C LEU A 3 0.61 3.05 9.57
N SER A 4 1.70 2.98 10.32
CA SER A 4 2.30 4.18 10.90
C SER A 4 2.56 5.18 9.78
N ASP A 5 2.55 6.49 10.07
CA ASP A 5 2.83 7.55 9.09
C ASP A 5 4.10 7.28 8.27
N VAL A 6 5.04 6.54 8.83
CA VAL A 6 6.26 6.09 8.17
C VAL A 6 5.98 5.05 7.09
N GLY A 7 5.14 4.04 7.37
CA GLY A 7 4.77 3.03 6.37
C GLY A 7 3.98 3.62 5.20
N LEU A 8 3.09 4.58 5.47
CA LEU A 8 2.33 5.27 4.43
C LEU A 8 3.24 6.14 3.55
N LYS A 9 4.23 6.82 4.15
CA LYS A 9 5.21 7.63 3.41
C LYS A 9 6.12 6.79 2.52
N PHE A 10 6.54 5.60 2.98
CA PHE A 10 7.32 4.68 2.15
C PHE A 10 6.49 4.11 0.99
N PHE A 11 5.22 3.79 1.23
CA PHE A 11 4.30 3.35 0.18
C PHE A 11 4.07 4.46 -0.86
N THR A 12 3.98 5.72 -0.43
CA THR A 12 3.84 6.90 -1.31
C THR A 12 5.07 7.12 -2.18
N LEU A 13 6.27 6.90 -1.65
CA LEU A 13 7.52 6.97 -2.43
C LEU A 13 7.55 5.91 -3.54
N PHE A 14 7.09 4.71 -3.22
CA PHE A 14 7.09 3.56 -4.10
C PHE A 14 6.16 3.70 -5.31
N LEU A 15 5.02 4.37 -5.12
CA LEU A 15 3.99 4.54 -6.13
C LEU A 15 3.97 5.95 -6.75
N ARG A 16 4.95 6.78 -6.44
CA ARG A 16 5.00 8.14 -6.97
C ARG A 16 5.34 8.09 -8.45
N ASP A 17 4.39 8.49 -9.29
CA ASP A 17 4.65 8.73 -10.69
C ASP A 17 5.78 9.78 -10.82
N PRO A 18 6.92 9.42 -11.42
CA PRO A 18 8.04 10.35 -11.56
C PRO A 18 7.70 11.59 -12.39
N SER A 19 6.64 11.53 -13.21
CA SER A 19 6.17 12.66 -14.03
C SER A 19 5.60 13.82 -13.20
N VAL A 20 5.19 13.55 -11.94
CA VAL A 20 4.65 14.57 -11.02
C VAL A 20 5.75 15.43 -10.39
N ALA A 21 7.00 14.99 -10.41
CA ALA A 21 8.11 15.71 -9.80
C ALA A 21 8.81 16.69 -10.78
N THR A 22 8.60 16.54 -12.07
CA THR A 22 9.21 17.41 -13.11
C THR A 22 8.17 17.62 -14.19
N GLY A 23 7.64 18.85 -14.31
CA GLY A 23 6.75 19.20 -15.39
C GLY A 23 7.28 18.68 -16.73
N ASP A 24 6.45 17.93 -17.41
CA ASP A 24 6.51 17.55 -18.83
C ASP A 24 7.85 17.02 -19.36
N ARG A 25 8.48 16.08 -18.66
CA ARG A 25 9.54 15.24 -19.23
C ARG A 25 9.17 13.78 -19.06
N GLY A 26 9.28 13.01 -20.16
CA GLY A 26 8.95 11.59 -20.22
C GLY A 26 9.53 10.76 -19.05
N ALA A 27 9.01 9.55 -18.84
CA ALA A 27 9.44 8.68 -17.76
C ALA A 27 10.96 8.67 -17.58
N PRO A 28 11.47 8.76 -16.33
CA PRO A 28 12.91 8.77 -16.10
C PRO A 28 13.57 7.55 -16.73
N PRO A 29 14.80 7.67 -17.22
CA PRO A 29 15.55 6.57 -17.86
C PRO A 29 15.55 5.29 -17.00
N ALA A 30 15.66 5.43 -15.68
CA ALA A 30 15.60 4.31 -14.73
C ALA A 30 14.28 3.52 -14.79
N LEU A 31 13.14 4.19 -14.93
CA LEU A 31 11.84 3.52 -15.04
C LEU A 31 11.67 2.77 -16.38
N LEU A 32 12.20 3.33 -17.46
CA LEU A 32 12.22 2.65 -18.77
C LEU A 32 13.09 1.41 -18.71
N THR A 33 14.27 1.51 -18.09
CA THR A 33 15.19 0.40 -17.87
C THR A 33 14.53 -0.68 -17.01
N LEU A 34 13.84 -0.30 -15.93
CA LEU A 34 13.12 -1.24 -15.07
C LEU A 34 12.03 -1.99 -15.85
N LYS A 35 11.20 -1.29 -16.62
CA LYS A 35 10.17 -1.92 -17.46
C LYS A 35 10.78 -2.90 -18.46
N GLN A 36 11.91 -2.54 -19.08
CA GLN A 36 12.64 -3.43 -19.98
C GLN A 36 13.22 -4.64 -19.25
N THR A 37 13.80 -4.45 -18.07
CA THR A 37 14.34 -5.54 -17.24
C THR A 37 13.24 -6.52 -16.85
N ILE A 38 12.09 -6.03 -16.39
CA ILE A 38 10.93 -6.88 -16.05
C ILE A 38 10.42 -7.62 -17.31
N ALA A 39 10.29 -6.93 -18.43
CA ALA A 39 9.85 -7.55 -19.69
C ALA A 39 10.83 -8.61 -20.18
N ASN A 40 12.13 -8.35 -20.10
CA ASN A 40 13.18 -9.27 -20.55
C ASN A 40 13.33 -10.48 -19.62
N SER A 41 12.98 -10.37 -18.35
CA SER A 41 13.01 -11.48 -17.39
C SER A 41 11.93 -12.53 -17.64
N ASN A 42 10.94 -12.24 -18.49
CA ASN A 42 9.72 -13.06 -18.66
C ASN A 42 9.00 -13.36 -17.34
N GLY A 43 9.17 -12.48 -16.33
CA GLY A 43 8.62 -12.67 -14.99
C GLY A 43 9.34 -13.75 -14.15
N VAL A 44 10.50 -14.22 -14.59
CA VAL A 44 11.27 -15.24 -13.85
C VAL A 44 12.04 -14.57 -12.72
N VAL A 45 11.74 -14.98 -11.49
CA VAL A 45 12.46 -14.54 -10.29
C VAL A 45 13.83 -15.24 -10.27
N PRO A 46 14.94 -14.51 -10.05
CA PRO A 46 16.26 -15.12 -9.91
C PRO A 46 16.28 -16.20 -8.82
N PRO A 47 16.97 -17.34 -9.05
CA PRO A 47 17.06 -18.40 -8.05
C PRO A 47 17.76 -17.90 -6.78
N ARG A 48 17.44 -18.52 -5.64
CA ARG A 48 17.99 -18.17 -4.32
C ARG A 48 19.53 -18.08 -4.33
N SER A 49 20.20 -19.02 -5.00
CA SER A 49 21.67 -19.05 -5.09
C SER A 49 22.26 -17.79 -5.73
N VAL A 50 21.60 -17.20 -6.72
CA VAL A 50 22.02 -15.96 -7.37
C VAL A 50 21.88 -14.79 -6.39
N ASN A 51 20.76 -14.67 -5.72
CA ASN A 51 20.52 -13.63 -4.71
C ASN A 51 21.53 -13.74 -3.54
N GLN A 52 21.78 -14.96 -3.08
CA GLN A 52 22.75 -15.23 -2.01
C GLN A 52 24.19 -14.88 -2.46
N ALA A 53 24.57 -15.26 -3.66
CA ALA A 53 25.90 -14.92 -4.20
C ALA A 53 26.09 -13.40 -4.33
N ALA A 54 25.08 -12.68 -4.75
CA ALA A 54 25.12 -11.22 -4.84
C ALA A 54 25.28 -10.52 -3.49
N LEU A 55 24.63 -11.06 -2.43
CA LEU A 55 24.79 -10.53 -1.06
C LEU A 55 26.18 -10.84 -0.48
N VAL A 56 26.63 -12.10 -0.59
CA VAL A 56 27.94 -12.54 -0.06
C VAL A 56 29.09 -11.95 -0.83
N GLY A 57 28.94 -11.72 -2.14
CA GLY A 57 29.95 -11.11 -3.01
C GLY A 57 30.10 -9.60 -2.84
N SER A 58 29.27 -8.97 -2.04
CA SER A 58 29.40 -7.54 -1.73
C SER A 58 30.62 -7.31 -0.83
N THR A 59 31.49 -6.38 -1.23
CA THR A 59 32.75 -6.06 -0.53
C THR A 59 32.85 -4.57 -0.25
N SER A 60 33.91 -4.17 0.49
CA SER A 60 34.19 -2.75 0.72
C SER A 60 34.52 -1.98 -0.58
N ASP A 61 35.03 -2.67 -1.58
CA ASP A 61 35.41 -2.07 -2.89
C ASP A 61 34.24 -2.05 -3.86
N ASP A 62 33.20 -2.89 -3.60
CA ASP A 62 31.98 -3.00 -4.38
C ASP A 62 30.77 -3.18 -3.45
N PRO A 63 30.43 -2.14 -2.66
CA PRO A 63 29.39 -2.23 -1.64
C PRO A 63 27.97 -2.19 -2.22
N LEU A 64 27.01 -2.66 -1.42
CA LEU A 64 25.62 -2.32 -1.63
C LEU A 64 25.37 -0.85 -1.26
N ASP A 65 24.51 -0.17 -2.01
CA ASP A 65 24.07 1.18 -1.62
C ASP A 65 23.18 1.13 -0.38
N ILE A 66 22.31 0.10 -0.29
CA ILE A 66 21.40 -0.08 0.85
C ILE A 66 21.25 -1.55 1.18
N LEU A 67 21.42 -1.91 2.45
CA LEU A 67 21.01 -3.19 3.00
C LEU A 67 19.73 -2.99 3.84
N ILE A 68 18.66 -3.69 3.47
CA ILE A 68 17.37 -3.65 4.12
C ILE A 68 17.22 -4.90 4.98
N ILE A 69 16.91 -4.71 6.27
CA ILE A 69 16.67 -5.79 7.21
C ILE A 69 15.19 -5.88 7.52
N GLY A 70 14.57 -6.99 7.09
CA GLY A 70 13.14 -7.27 7.25
C GLY A 70 12.35 -7.29 5.94
N GLY A 71 11.78 -8.45 5.61
CA GLY A 71 11.02 -8.74 4.39
C GLY A 71 9.52 -8.52 4.51
N GLY A 72 9.07 -7.60 5.38
CA GLY A 72 7.67 -7.14 5.43
C GLY A 72 7.35 -6.15 4.31
N ALA A 73 6.10 -5.69 4.25
CA ALA A 73 5.61 -4.78 3.21
C ALA A 73 6.47 -3.51 3.06
N THR A 74 6.94 -2.95 4.18
CA THR A 74 7.81 -1.77 4.18
C THR A 74 9.16 -2.09 3.55
N GLY A 75 9.84 -3.15 4.00
CA GLY A 75 11.16 -3.51 3.48
C GLY A 75 11.13 -3.92 2.01
N CYS A 76 10.15 -4.72 1.61
CA CYS A 76 9.97 -5.11 0.20
C CYS A 76 9.62 -3.90 -0.67
N GLY A 77 8.81 -2.96 -0.16
CA GLY A 77 8.49 -1.71 -0.84
C GLY A 77 9.72 -0.82 -1.05
N VAL A 78 10.55 -0.66 -0.01
CA VAL A 78 11.82 0.09 -0.10
C VAL A 78 12.77 -0.58 -1.07
N ALA A 79 12.91 -1.92 -1.03
CA ALA A 79 13.77 -2.66 -1.93
C ALA A 79 13.41 -2.44 -3.40
N LEU A 80 12.10 -2.52 -3.71
CA LEU A 80 11.63 -2.32 -5.08
C LEU A 80 11.81 -0.86 -5.53
N ASP A 81 11.46 0.14 -4.71
CA ASP A 81 11.62 1.55 -5.07
C ASP A 81 13.09 1.91 -5.31
N ALA A 82 13.98 1.45 -4.43
CA ALA A 82 15.41 1.72 -4.55
C ALA A 82 16.03 1.00 -5.77
N ALA A 83 15.65 -0.27 -6.03
CA ALA A 83 16.08 -0.98 -7.23
C ALA A 83 15.56 -0.30 -8.50
N ALA A 84 14.32 0.20 -8.50
CA ALA A 84 13.76 0.97 -9.62
C ALA A 84 14.50 2.28 -9.90
N ARG A 85 15.23 2.80 -8.93
CA ARG A 85 16.11 3.98 -9.07
C ARG A 85 17.52 3.62 -9.50
N GLY A 86 17.82 2.35 -9.70
CA GLY A 86 19.13 1.86 -10.13
C GLY A 86 20.16 1.71 -9.01
N LEU A 87 19.70 1.68 -7.74
CA LEU A 87 20.57 1.44 -6.60
C LEU A 87 20.83 -0.07 -6.43
N ARG A 88 22.01 -0.41 -5.91
CA ARG A 88 22.40 -1.79 -5.55
C ARG A 88 21.83 -2.13 -4.19
N ILE A 89 20.83 -3.02 -4.17
CA ILE A 89 20.02 -3.31 -2.99
C ILE A 89 20.22 -4.74 -2.51
N GLY A 90 20.41 -4.89 -1.19
CA GLY A 90 20.25 -6.14 -0.48
C GLY A 90 19.00 -6.08 0.39
N LEU A 91 18.19 -7.14 0.38
CA LEU A 91 17.08 -7.33 1.32
C LEU A 91 17.24 -8.70 1.98
N VAL A 92 17.28 -8.72 3.30
CA VAL A 92 17.36 -9.96 4.09
C VAL A 92 16.18 -10.05 5.05
N GLU A 93 15.60 -11.25 5.16
CA GLU A 93 14.51 -11.57 6.07
C GLU A 93 14.85 -12.84 6.85
N ARG A 94 14.72 -12.78 8.17
CA ARG A 94 15.06 -13.88 9.07
C ARG A 94 14.19 -15.11 8.84
N GLU A 95 12.89 -14.90 8.73
CA GLU A 95 11.92 -15.98 8.53
C GLU A 95 11.53 -16.04 7.04
N ASP A 96 10.28 -15.80 6.74
CA ASP A 96 9.80 -15.72 5.36
C ASP A 96 9.17 -14.37 5.09
N PHE A 97 9.03 -13.99 3.83
CA PHE A 97 8.39 -12.74 3.44
C PHE A 97 6.96 -12.69 3.97
N ALA A 98 6.57 -11.54 4.51
CA ALA A 98 5.28 -11.32 5.15
C ALA A 98 4.99 -12.16 6.41
N SER A 99 5.93 -12.88 6.99
CA SER A 99 5.71 -13.74 8.17
C SER A 99 5.19 -13.00 9.40
N GLY A 100 5.48 -11.71 9.52
CA GLY A 100 5.07 -10.85 10.63
C GLY A 100 3.71 -10.16 10.40
N THR A 101 3.67 -8.88 10.72
CA THR A 101 2.48 -8.02 10.64
C THR A 101 1.91 -7.90 9.23
N SER A 102 2.75 -8.02 8.20
CA SER A 102 2.35 -7.84 6.80
C SER A 102 1.42 -8.92 6.26
N SER A 103 1.23 -10.04 6.98
CA SER A 103 0.21 -11.06 6.67
C SER A 103 -0.98 -11.03 7.62
N ARG A 104 -0.97 -10.15 8.61
CA ARG A 104 -1.95 -10.09 9.71
C ARG A 104 -2.70 -8.77 9.73
N SER A 105 -2.82 -8.11 8.58
CA SER A 105 -3.61 -6.89 8.42
C SER A 105 -5.11 -7.21 8.36
N THR A 106 -5.94 -6.17 8.40
CA THR A 106 -7.38 -6.31 8.12
C THR A 106 -7.68 -6.62 6.65
N LYS A 107 -6.65 -6.63 5.80
CA LYS A 107 -6.74 -6.79 4.35
C LYS A 107 -7.53 -5.69 3.63
N LEU A 108 -7.78 -4.60 4.33
CA LEU A 108 -8.50 -3.44 3.80
C LEU A 108 -7.53 -2.31 3.46
N ILE A 109 -7.75 -1.71 2.30
CA ILE A 109 -7.02 -0.53 1.82
C ILE A 109 -7.99 0.65 1.90
N HIS A 110 -7.94 1.37 3.04
CA HIS A 110 -8.88 2.42 3.34
C HIS A 110 -8.60 3.70 2.55
N GLY A 111 -9.65 4.28 1.96
CA GLY A 111 -9.58 5.62 1.36
C GLY A 111 -9.73 6.77 2.37
N GLY A 112 -9.98 6.47 3.64
CA GLY A 112 -9.95 7.47 4.71
C GLY A 112 -11.28 8.16 5.00
N VAL A 113 -12.42 7.51 4.78
CA VAL A 113 -13.76 8.08 5.02
C VAL A 113 -13.93 8.65 6.44
N ARG A 114 -13.41 7.97 7.47
CA ARG A 114 -13.45 8.44 8.87
C ARG A 114 -12.53 9.64 9.13
N TYR A 115 -11.44 9.75 8.40
CA TYR A 115 -10.54 10.92 8.47
C TYR A 115 -11.16 12.12 7.78
N LEU A 116 -11.95 11.91 6.72
CA LEU A 116 -12.71 12.98 6.08
C LEU A 116 -13.75 13.57 7.04
N GLU A 117 -14.49 12.71 7.73
CA GLU A 117 -15.44 13.15 8.76
C GLU A 117 -14.75 14.03 9.81
N LYS A 118 -13.63 13.56 10.37
CA LYS A 118 -12.82 14.36 11.33
C LYS A 118 -12.29 15.66 10.74
N ALA A 119 -11.81 15.63 9.49
CA ALA A 119 -11.32 16.81 8.82
C ALA A 119 -12.40 17.90 8.68
N VAL A 120 -13.62 17.50 8.37
CA VAL A 120 -14.76 18.42 8.21
C VAL A 120 -15.19 18.97 9.56
N PHE A 121 -15.44 18.13 10.57
CA PHE A 121 -15.95 18.57 11.86
C PHE A 121 -14.94 19.34 12.70
N ASN A 122 -13.65 19.01 12.59
CA ASN A 122 -12.58 19.65 13.34
C ASN A 122 -11.84 20.73 12.54
N LEU A 123 -12.23 20.97 11.28
CA LEU A 123 -11.54 21.88 10.35
C LEU A 123 -10.03 21.58 10.25
N ASP A 124 -9.68 20.27 10.30
CA ASP A 124 -8.30 19.80 10.31
C ASP A 124 -7.80 19.53 8.88
N TYR A 125 -7.01 20.48 8.36
CA TYR A 125 -6.39 20.39 7.05
C TYR A 125 -5.41 19.20 6.94
N GLY A 126 -4.74 18.80 8.04
CA GLY A 126 -3.84 17.67 8.07
C GLY A 126 -4.57 16.34 7.76
N GLN A 127 -5.74 16.16 8.38
CA GLN A 127 -6.61 15.01 8.10
C GLN A 127 -7.11 15.00 6.65
N LEU A 128 -7.49 16.17 6.13
CA LEU A 128 -7.93 16.28 4.73
C LEU A 128 -6.81 15.88 3.76
N LYS A 129 -5.58 16.36 4.00
CA LYS A 129 -4.41 15.99 3.20
C LYS A 129 -4.14 14.48 3.26
N LEU A 130 -4.30 13.86 4.44
CA LEU A 130 -4.18 12.41 4.61
C LEU A 130 -5.19 11.65 3.74
N VAL A 131 -6.46 12.11 3.69
CA VAL A 131 -7.51 11.51 2.83
C VAL A 131 -7.10 11.54 1.36
N PHE A 132 -6.62 12.67 0.85
CA PHE A 132 -6.18 12.77 -0.54
C PHE A 132 -5.02 11.83 -0.86
N HIS A 133 -4.07 11.67 0.07
CA HIS A 133 -2.98 10.71 -0.09
C HIS A 133 -3.51 9.27 -0.07
N ALA A 134 -4.34 8.91 0.91
CA ALA A 134 -4.89 7.56 1.03
C ALA A 134 -5.70 7.14 -0.21
N LEU A 135 -6.53 8.04 -0.74
CA LEU A 135 -7.30 7.79 -1.97
C LEU A 135 -6.39 7.55 -3.19
N LYS A 136 -5.30 8.33 -3.31
CA LYS A 136 -4.33 8.16 -4.39
C LYS A 136 -3.61 6.82 -4.27
N GLU A 137 -3.09 6.51 -3.10
CA GLU A 137 -2.34 5.27 -2.85
C GLU A 137 -3.23 4.03 -3.04
N ARG A 138 -4.47 4.07 -2.54
CA ARG A 138 -5.45 3.00 -2.72
C ARG A 138 -5.68 2.69 -4.20
N LYS A 139 -5.98 3.74 -4.99
CA LYS A 139 -6.21 3.55 -6.42
C LYS A 139 -4.98 2.99 -7.11
N GLN A 140 -3.81 3.54 -6.82
CA GLN A 140 -2.57 3.12 -7.47
C GLN A 140 -2.20 1.68 -7.11
N LEU A 141 -2.42 1.24 -5.86
CA LEU A 141 -2.19 -0.14 -5.46
C LEU A 141 -3.10 -1.12 -6.22
N ILE A 142 -4.38 -0.77 -6.37
CA ILE A 142 -5.34 -1.57 -7.13
C ILE A 142 -4.95 -1.61 -8.63
N ASP A 143 -4.57 -0.46 -9.20
CA ASP A 143 -4.17 -0.37 -10.60
C ASP A 143 -2.86 -1.16 -10.88
N ASN A 144 -1.92 -1.20 -9.92
CA ASN A 144 -0.65 -1.92 -10.06
C ASN A 144 -0.78 -3.43 -9.86
N ALA A 145 -1.70 -3.87 -9.01
CA ALA A 145 -1.89 -5.29 -8.69
C ALA A 145 -3.38 -5.71 -8.72
N PRO A 146 -4.06 -5.56 -9.88
CA PRO A 146 -5.51 -5.83 -9.98
C PRO A 146 -5.88 -7.30 -9.73
N HIS A 147 -4.91 -8.20 -9.84
CA HIS A 147 -5.07 -9.64 -9.54
C HIS A 147 -4.99 -9.96 -8.03
N LEU A 148 -4.53 -9.02 -7.21
CA LEU A 148 -4.39 -9.16 -5.75
C LEU A 148 -5.22 -8.14 -4.97
N CYS A 149 -5.61 -7.05 -5.62
CA CYS A 149 -6.31 -5.92 -5.01
C CYS A 149 -7.57 -5.61 -5.81
N HIS A 150 -8.68 -5.39 -5.13
CA HIS A 150 -9.96 -5.09 -5.78
C HIS A 150 -10.82 -4.15 -4.92
N ALA A 151 -11.88 -3.61 -5.52
CA ALA A 151 -12.86 -2.82 -4.80
C ALA A 151 -13.76 -3.74 -3.95
N LEU A 152 -13.95 -3.38 -2.69
CA LEU A 152 -14.83 -4.07 -1.75
C LEU A 152 -16.03 -3.16 -1.40
N PRO A 153 -17.27 -3.61 -1.62
CA PRO A 153 -18.45 -2.88 -1.13
C PRO A 153 -18.53 -2.95 0.39
N CYS A 154 -18.58 -1.80 1.02
CA CYS A 154 -18.74 -1.63 2.47
C CYS A 154 -20.15 -1.14 2.75
N MET A 155 -20.94 -1.94 3.43
CA MET A 155 -22.34 -1.69 3.71
C MET A 155 -22.51 -1.11 5.12
N THR A 156 -23.15 0.07 5.21
CA THR A 156 -23.46 0.73 6.48
C THR A 156 -24.96 0.62 6.74
N PRO A 157 -25.41 -0.21 7.71
CA PRO A 157 -26.84 -0.34 8.03
C PRO A 157 -27.35 0.91 8.75
N CYS A 158 -28.55 1.36 8.37
CA CYS A 158 -29.24 2.52 8.93
C CYS A 158 -30.59 2.10 9.51
N PHE A 159 -30.83 2.44 10.77
CA PHE A 159 -32.05 2.10 11.52
C PHE A 159 -32.97 3.31 11.73
N SER A 160 -32.59 4.47 11.24
CA SER A 160 -33.41 5.68 11.19
C SER A 160 -33.22 6.41 9.85
N TRP A 161 -34.23 7.19 9.45
CA TRP A 161 -34.11 8.02 8.23
C TRP A 161 -33.07 9.14 8.38
N PHE A 162 -32.84 9.61 9.61
CA PHE A 162 -31.75 10.56 9.88
C PHE A 162 -30.38 9.95 9.56
N GLU A 163 -30.14 8.71 9.98
CA GLU A 163 -28.89 7.99 9.66
C GLU A 163 -28.73 7.79 8.15
N VAL A 164 -29.82 7.46 7.43
CA VAL A 164 -29.79 7.32 5.97
C VAL A 164 -29.31 8.62 5.32
N VAL A 165 -29.94 9.75 5.67
CA VAL A 165 -29.59 11.06 5.09
C VAL A 165 -28.16 11.45 5.47
N TYR A 166 -27.79 11.27 6.73
CA TYR A 166 -26.46 11.62 7.24
C TYR A 166 -25.34 10.84 6.52
N PHE A 167 -25.44 9.51 6.51
CA PHE A 167 -24.41 8.69 5.84
C PHE A 167 -24.44 8.87 4.33
N TRP A 168 -25.60 9.01 3.71
CA TRP A 168 -25.71 9.26 2.29
C TRP A 168 -25.03 10.57 1.90
N ALA A 169 -25.32 11.66 2.60
CA ALA A 169 -24.71 12.96 2.33
C ALA A 169 -23.20 12.94 2.56
N GLY A 170 -22.74 12.33 3.66
CA GLY A 170 -21.32 12.19 3.98
C GLY A 170 -20.56 11.37 2.93
N LEU A 171 -21.15 10.26 2.47
CA LEU A 171 -20.53 9.41 1.45
C LEU A 171 -20.59 10.05 0.05
N LYS A 172 -21.63 10.84 -0.28
CA LYS A 172 -21.63 11.66 -1.50
C LYS A 172 -20.56 12.73 -1.49
N PHE A 173 -20.32 13.34 -0.34
CA PHE A 173 -19.20 14.26 -0.18
C PHE A 173 -17.85 13.55 -0.32
N TYR A 174 -17.73 12.33 0.22
CA TYR A 174 -16.54 11.49 0.02
C TYR A 174 -16.33 11.12 -1.46
N ASP A 175 -17.39 10.76 -2.18
CA ASP A 175 -17.33 10.52 -3.63
C ASP A 175 -16.79 11.76 -4.39
N LEU A 176 -17.26 12.95 -4.02
CA LEU A 176 -16.80 14.21 -4.61
C LEU A 176 -15.31 14.47 -4.33
N VAL A 177 -14.87 14.26 -3.08
CA VAL A 177 -13.46 14.42 -2.67
C VAL A 177 -12.57 13.40 -3.36
N ALA A 178 -13.06 12.17 -3.56
CA ALA A 178 -12.32 11.12 -4.26
C ALA A 178 -12.13 11.45 -5.75
N ALA A 179 -13.11 12.09 -6.38
CA ALA A 179 -13.07 12.51 -7.79
C ALA A 179 -12.56 11.39 -8.72
N GLY A 180 -11.53 11.62 -9.52
CA GLY A 180 -10.92 10.62 -10.41
C GLY A 180 -10.24 9.41 -9.73
N ARG A 181 -10.20 9.37 -8.38
CA ARG A 181 -9.67 8.26 -7.57
C ARG A 181 -10.78 7.39 -6.99
N LEU A 182 -12.02 7.67 -7.38
CA LEU A 182 -13.19 6.91 -6.97
C LEU A 182 -13.13 5.48 -7.53
N LEU A 183 -13.49 4.49 -6.72
CA LEU A 183 -13.62 3.10 -7.17
C LEU A 183 -15.00 2.88 -7.79
N HIS A 184 -16.05 3.17 -7.01
CA HIS A 184 -17.44 3.17 -7.45
C HIS A 184 -18.21 4.23 -6.65
N LEU A 185 -19.30 4.74 -7.22
CA LEU A 185 -20.19 5.69 -6.55
C LEU A 185 -20.93 5.03 -5.38
N SER A 186 -21.03 5.76 -4.27
CA SER A 186 -21.84 5.33 -3.15
C SER A 186 -23.33 5.28 -3.53
N ARG A 187 -24.07 4.31 -2.96
CA ARG A 187 -25.47 4.08 -3.28
C ARG A 187 -26.26 3.72 -2.00
N TYR A 188 -27.50 4.18 -1.95
CA TYR A 188 -28.49 3.72 -0.98
C TYR A 188 -29.22 2.49 -1.54
N PHE A 189 -29.45 1.52 -0.66
CA PHE A 189 -30.30 0.35 -0.90
C PHE A 189 -31.40 0.31 0.15
N SER A 190 -32.62 -0.01 -0.27
CA SER A 190 -33.75 -0.22 0.63
C SER A 190 -33.50 -1.38 1.60
N ALA A 191 -34.28 -1.48 2.65
CA ALA A 191 -34.16 -2.58 3.61
C ALA A 191 -34.34 -3.96 2.95
N GLN A 192 -35.24 -4.07 1.98
CA GLN A 192 -35.48 -5.31 1.23
C GLN A 192 -34.26 -5.65 0.36
N GLU A 193 -33.81 -4.74 -0.50
CA GLU A 193 -32.63 -4.93 -1.34
C GLU A 193 -31.39 -5.27 -0.49
N SER A 194 -31.23 -4.62 0.65
CA SER A 194 -30.08 -4.85 1.55
C SER A 194 -30.08 -6.27 2.11
N VAL A 195 -31.24 -6.82 2.47
CA VAL A 195 -31.35 -8.20 2.96
C VAL A 195 -31.23 -9.23 1.84
N GLU A 196 -31.68 -8.91 0.62
CA GLU A 196 -31.48 -9.76 -0.55
C GLU A 196 -29.99 -9.87 -0.91
N LEU A 197 -29.24 -8.74 -0.87
CA LEU A 197 -27.81 -8.72 -1.11
C LEU A 197 -26.99 -9.35 0.02
N PHE A 198 -27.43 -9.21 1.27
CA PHE A 198 -26.75 -9.74 2.44
C PHE A 198 -27.76 -10.36 3.42
N PRO A 199 -28.15 -11.65 3.23
CA PRO A 199 -29.22 -12.31 3.97
C PRO A 199 -29.00 -12.38 5.49
N THR A 200 -27.76 -12.32 5.96
CA THR A 200 -27.41 -12.33 7.40
C THR A 200 -27.47 -10.96 8.04
N LEU A 201 -27.84 -9.91 7.29
CA LEU A 201 -27.96 -8.56 7.83
C LEU A 201 -29.06 -8.48 8.88
N ALA A 202 -28.75 -7.87 10.03
CA ALA A 202 -29.72 -7.68 11.10
C ALA A 202 -30.87 -6.77 10.62
N LYS A 203 -32.11 -7.30 10.67
CA LYS A 203 -33.33 -6.56 10.31
C LYS A 203 -33.75 -5.55 11.39
N LYS A 204 -33.19 -5.67 12.60
CA LYS A 204 -33.44 -4.77 13.73
C LYS A 204 -32.15 -4.41 14.43
N GLY A 205 -32.02 -3.17 14.85
CA GLY A 205 -30.91 -2.67 15.65
C GLY A 205 -31.43 -1.69 16.72
N ASN A 206 -31.06 -1.88 17.99
CA ASN A 206 -31.51 -1.04 19.10
C ASN A 206 -33.04 -0.87 19.18
N GLY A 207 -33.79 -1.94 18.89
CA GLY A 207 -35.27 -1.92 18.88
C GLY A 207 -35.89 -1.22 17.66
N ARG A 208 -35.14 -0.77 16.70
CA ARG A 208 -35.61 -0.10 15.47
C ARG A 208 -35.47 -1.03 14.27
N ASP A 209 -36.38 -0.94 13.33
CA ASP A 209 -36.30 -1.67 12.07
C ASP A 209 -35.31 -1.05 11.13
N LEU A 210 -34.63 -1.90 10.35
CA LEU A 210 -33.73 -1.48 9.29
C LEU A 210 -34.49 -0.61 8.27
N LYS A 211 -33.99 0.58 7.98
CA LYS A 211 -34.53 1.48 6.96
C LYS A 211 -33.83 1.30 5.59
N GLY A 212 -32.65 0.77 5.61
CA GLY A 212 -31.85 0.49 4.44
C GLY A 212 -30.37 0.54 4.77
N THR A 213 -29.54 0.50 3.73
CA THR A 213 -28.09 0.61 3.87
C THR A 213 -27.54 1.65 2.91
N VAL A 214 -26.45 2.30 3.31
CA VAL A 214 -25.64 3.09 2.39
C VAL A 214 -24.35 2.34 2.14
N VAL A 215 -24.07 2.08 0.87
CA VAL A 215 -22.88 1.33 0.42
C VAL A 215 -21.88 2.28 -0.19
N TYR A 216 -20.64 2.17 0.23
CA TYR A 216 -19.49 2.80 -0.39
C TYR A 216 -18.43 1.74 -0.70
N TYR A 217 -17.34 2.13 -1.36
CA TYR A 217 -16.33 1.17 -1.77
C TYR A 217 -14.97 1.53 -1.21
N ASP A 218 -14.34 0.56 -0.56
CA ASP A 218 -12.95 0.61 -0.18
C ASP A 218 -12.12 -0.42 -0.97
N GLY A 219 -10.81 -0.43 -0.78
CA GLY A 219 -9.95 -1.46 -1.36
C GLY A 219 -9.83 -2.66 -0.44
N GLN A 220 -9.69 -3.84 -1.06
CA GLN A 220 -9.30 -5.07 -0.38
C GLN A 220 -8.09 -5.67 -1.08
N MET A 221 -7.21 -6.32 -0.32
CA MET A 221 -6.02 -6.99 -0.85
C MET A 221 -5.78 -8.34 -0.17
N ASP A 222 -5.07 -9.22 -0.85
CA ASP A 222 -4.35 -10.32 -0.21
C ASP A 222 -2.98 -9.78 0.24
N ASP A 223 -2.87 -9.41 1.51
CA ASP A 223 -1.71 -8.71 2.05
C ASP A 223 -0.42 -9.53 1.94
N SER A 224 -0.47 -10.82 2.21
CA SER A 224 0.69 -11.72 2.08
C SER A 224 1.16 -11.80 0.64
N ARG A 225 0.23 -12.00 -0.30
CA ARG A 225 0.57 -12.11 -1.72
C ARG A 225 1.07 -10.79 -2.30
N VAL A 226 0.50 -9.66 -1.90
CA VAL A 226 1.01 -8.34 -2.29
C VAL A 226 2.44 -8.18 -1.81
N ASN A 227 2.75 -8.54 -0.56
CA ASN A 227 4.10 -8.45 -0.03
C ASN A 227 5.09 -9.36 -0.78
N VAL A 228 4.72 -10.62 -1.03
CA VAL A 228 5.55 -11.54 -1.83
C VAL A 228 5.72 -11.01 -3.25
N GLY A 229 4.67 -10.46 -3.85
CA GLY A 229 4.74 -9.80 -5.16
C GLY A 229 5.76 -8.65 -5.20
N LEU A 230 5.81 -7.83 -4.15
CA LEU A 230 6.82 -6.77 -4.01
C LEU A 230 8.24 -7.34 -3.93
N ALA A 231 8.45 -8.38 -3.12
CA ALA A 231 9.76 -9.04 -3.00
C ALA A 231 10.22 -9.65 -4.32
N CYS A 232 9.33 -10.37 -5.01
CA CYS A 232 9.63 -10.96 -6.32
C CYS A 232 9.95 -9.88 -7.36
N THR A 233 9.16 -8.80 -7.39
CA THR A 233 9.39 -7.69 -8.34
C THR A 233 10.71 -6.98 -8.03
N ALA A 234 11.08 -6.79 -6.77
CA ALA A 234 12.36 -6.26 -6.37
C ALA A 234 13.51 -7.14 -6.85
N ALA A 235 13.39 -8.48 -6.70
CA ALA A 235 14.40 -9.43 -7.17
C ALA A 235 14.54 -9.41 -8.70
N ILE A 236 13.43 -9.34 -9.45
CA ILE A 236 13.44 -9.18 -10.90
C ILE A 236 14.08 -7.85 -11.30
N SER A 237 13.98 -6.83 -10.46
CA SER A 237 14.56 -5.50 -10.64
C SER A 237 16.01 -5.41 -10.16
N CYS A 238 16.70 -6.56 -10.05
CA CYS A 238 18.10 -6.69 -9.65
C CYS A 238 18.42 -6.39 -8.18
N ALA A 239 17.43 -6.32 -7.28
CA ALA A 239 17.71 -6.37 -5.85
C ALA A 239 18.10 -7.80 -5.43
N ALA A 240 19.13 -7.94 -4.60
CA ALA A 240 19.50 -9.23 -4.00
C ALA A 240 18.57 -9.52 -2.80
N VAL A 241 17.56 -10.37 -3.01
CA VAL A 241 16.49 -10.62 -2.03
C VAL A 241 16.61 -12.02 -1.44
N LEU A 242 16.72 -12.13 -0.11
CA LEU A 242 16.95 -13.39 0.58
C LEU A 242 16.09 -13.52 1.83
N ASN A 243 15.25 -14.55 1.90
CA ASN A 243 14.55 -14.98 3.10
C ASN A 243 15.37 -16.02 3.86
N HIS A 244 14.96 -16.43 5.07
CA HIS A 244 15.67 -17.35 5.94
C HIS A 244 17.16 -16.97 6.12
N ALA A 245 17.39 -15.68 6.30
CA ALA A 245 18.72 -15.10 6.50
C ALA A 245 18.65 -14.07 7.64
N GLU A 246 19.19 -14.45 8.80
CA GLU A 246 19.20 -13.61 9.98
C GLU A 246 20.45 -12.75 10.02
N VAL A 247 20.27 -11.46 10.34
CA VAL A 247 21.38 -10.56 10.67
C VAL A 247 21.73 -10.75 12.14
N ILE A 248 22.85 -11.39 12.41
CA ILE A 248 23.31 -11.69 13.77
C ILE A 248 23.97 -10.47 14.42
N SER A 249 24.79 -9.74 13.66
CA SER A 249 25.49 -8.55 14.14
C SER A 249 25.78 -7.57 13.00
N CYS A 250 25.92 -6.31 13.36
CA CYS A 250 26.38 -5.25 12.47
C CYS A 250 27.61 -4.60 13.09
N ILE A 251 28.70 -4.53 12.33
CA ILE A 251 29.91 -3.82 12.74
C ILE A 251 29.85 -2.44 12.10
N TYR A 252 29.67 -1.41 12.91
CA TYR A 252 29.70 -0.01 12.45
C TYR A 252 31.11 0.55 12.66
N THR A 253 31.74 0.99 11.57
CA THR A 253 32.87 1.90 11.68
C THR A 253 32.32 3.32 11.67
N ILE A 254 32.23 3.95 12.85
CA ILE A 254 31.86 5.36 12.96
C ILE A 254 33.11 6.17 12.59
N LEU A 255 33.15 6.71 11.40
CA LEU A 255 34.09 7.78 11.05
C LEU A 255 33.56 9.07 11.69
N PHE A 256 34.12 9.45 12.85
CA PHE A 256 33.98 10.80 13.37
C PHE A 256 34.78 11.73 12.44
N LEU A 257 34.09 12.36 11.49
CA LEU A 257 34.61 13.58 10.87
C LEU A 257 34.51 14.68 11.92
N SER A 258 35.59 14.88 12.67
CA SER A 258 35.76 16.10 13.44
C SER A 258 35.96 17.23 12.44
N TYR A 259 34.94 18.01 12.21
CA TYR A 259 35.10 19.33 11.63
C TYR A 259 35.91 20.18 12.64
N CYS A 260 37.19 20.36 12.39
CA CYS A 260 37.92 21.48 12.94
C CYS A 260 37.37 22.74 12.31
N SER A 261 36.87 23.63 13.17
CA SER A 261 36.46 25.00 12.92
C SER A 261 37.50 25.84 12.21
#